data_35dd439df226e821ed128da8e83dcf5e
#
_entry.id   35dd439df226e821ed128da8e83dcf5e
#
_cell.length_a   1.000
_cell.length_b   1.000
_cell.length_c   1.000
_cell.angle_alpha   90.00
_cell.angle_beta   90.00
_cell.angle_gamma   90.00
#
_symmetry.space_group_name_H-M   'P 1'
#
loop_
_entity.id
_entity.type
_entity.pdbx_description
1 polymer ?
#
loop_
_entity_poly.entity_id
_entity_poly.type
_entity_poly.pdbx_seq_one_letter_code
_entity_poly.pdbx_strand_id
1 'polypeptide(L)'
;MVYADVPNRIIAYIIDIIVIAVISIAVGAVLAIVGISVVSGSGTGATTNWIGSLILTAFGLAISGAYFVYSWSNQRATIGMKVLGLQIGDAPGGATITTNQAIKRWLALGAAFSIAQALTPLPGVGVLISFAALGWVIFLLYTTWKSPTKQGWHDVFANTMIVKATKAAA
;
A
#
# COMPACT_ATOMS: atom_id res chain seq x y z
N MET A 1 -14.69 -10.78 19.27
CA MET A 1 -14.12 -10.24 18.03
C MET A 1 -13.04 -11.21 17.56
N VAL A 2 -13.04 -11.64 16.30
CA VAL A 2 -12.03 -12.58 15.77
C VAL A 2 -11.05 -11.80 14.92
N TYR A 3 -9.77 -11.78 15.33
CA TYR A 3 -8.73 -11.08 14.57
C TYR A 3 -8.35 -11.84 13.30
N ALA A 4 -8.04 -11.09 12.25
CA ALA A 4 -7.53 -11.66 11.00
C ALA A 4 -6.10 -12.19 11.21
N ASP A 5 -5.85 -13.42 10.80
CA ASP A 5 -4.54 -14.06 10.82
C ASP A 5 -3.61 -13.48 9.73
N VAL A 6 -2.32 -13.67 9.90
CA VAL A 6 -1.29 -13.10 9.01
C VAL A 6 -1.43 -13.58 7.56
N PRO A 7 -1.65 -14.88 7.27
CA PRO A 7 -1.81 -15.34 5.88
C PRO A 7 -2.95 -14.65 5.14
N ASN A 8 -4.13 -14.52 5.75
CA ASN A 8 -5.26 -13.86 5.12
C ASN A 8 -4.99 -12.37 4.85
N ARG A 9 -4.25 -11.69 5.72
CA ARG A 9 -3.83 -10.29 5.49
C ARG A 9 -2.86 -10.17 4.31
N ILE A 10 -1.93 -11.11 4.18
CA ILE A 10 -0.98 -11.13 3.07
C ILE A 10 -1.73 -11.36 1.74
N ILE A 11 -2.62 -12.35 1.70
CA ILE A 11 -3.40 -12.65 0.48
C ILE A 11 -4.28 -11.44 0.10
N ALA A 12 -4.97 -10.82 1.08
CA ALA A 12 -5.74 -9.61 0.82
C ALA A 12 -4.86 -8.51 0.20
N TYR A 13 -3.69 -8.26 0.78
CA TYR A 13 -2.78 -7.24 0.30
C TYR A 13 -2.23 -7.55 -1.10
N ILE A 14 -1.94 -8.81 -1.42
CA ILE A 14 -1.52 -9.23 -2.77
C ILE A 14 -2.63 -8.93 -3.79
N ILE A 15 -3.89 -9.25 -3.48
CA ILE A 15 -5.02 -8.92 -4.34
C ILE A 15 -5.10 -7.41 -4.57
N ASP A 16 -4.95 -6.62 -3.50
CA ASP A 16 -5.00 -5.16 -3.58
C ASP A 16 -3.87 -4.59 -4.44
N ILE A 17 -2.65 -5.14 -4.33
CA ILE A 17 -1.52 -4.75 -5.18
C ILE A 17 -1.78 -5.06 -6.65
N ILE A 18 -2.40 -6.19 -6.96
CA ILE A 18 -2.78 -6.53 -8.35
C ILE A 18 -3.78 -5.50 -8.89
N VAL A 19 -4.79 -5.15 -8.11
CA VAL A 19 -5.79 -4.12 -8.50
C VAL A 19 -5.11 -2.78 -8.77
N ILE A 20 -4.24 -2.32 -7.85
CA ILE A 20 -3.51 -1.07 -8.00
C ILE A 20 -2.57 -1.12 -9.21
N ALA A 21 -1.89 -2.25 -9.45
CA ALA A 21 -1.00 -2.42 -10.58
C ALA A 21 -1.75 -2.29 -11.90
N VAL A 22 -2.92 -2.92 -12.05
CA VAL A 22 -3.75 -2.79 -13.26
C VAL A 22 -4.15 -1.33 -13.51
N ILE A 23 -4.61 -0.63 -12.48
CA ILE A 23 -4.98 0.80 -12.59
C ILE A 23 -3.74 1.64 -12.96
N SER A 24 -2.60 1.38 -12.32
CA SER A 24 -1.36 2.14 -12.55
C SER A 24 -0.81 1.91 -13.96
N ILE A 25 -0.91 0.69 -14.49
CA ILE A 25 -0.52 0.38 -15.88
C ILE A 25 -1.40 1.15 -16.86
N ALA A 26 -2.72 1.17 -16.65
CA ALA A 26 -3.64 1.90 -17.51
C ALA A 26 -3.34 3.42 -17.50
N VAL A 27 -3.14 4.01 -16.32
CA VAL A 27 -2.77 5.42 -16.19
C VAL A 27 -1.40 5.69 -16.81
N GLY A 28 -0.41 4.82 -16.55
CA GLY A 28 0.93 4.94 -17.14
C GLY A 28 0.93 4.89 -18.67
N ALA A 29 0.09 4.04 -19.27
CA ALA A 29 -0.09 3.99 -20.72
C ALA A 29 -0.65 5.30 -21.29
N VAL A 30 -1.65 5.90 -20.62
CA VAL A 30 -2.20 7.21 -21.02
C VAL A 30 -1.13 8.31 -20.90
N LEU A 31 -0.37 8.32 -19.80
CA LEU A 31 0.71 9.29 -19.60
C LEU A 31 1.82 9.14 -20.64
N ALA A 32 2.14 7.92 -21.04
CA ALA A 32 3.12 7.64 -22.11
C ALA A 32 2.66 8.20 -23.47
N ILE A 33 1.38 8.10 -23.79
CA ILE A 33 0.79 8.67 -25.03
C ILE A 33 0.98 10.19 -25.07
N VAL A 34 0.89 10.87 -23.95
CA VAL A 34 1.11 12.34 -23.85
C VAL A 34 2.59 12.71 -23.63
N GLY A 35 3.52 11.76 -23.78
CA GLY A 35 4.95 12.00 -23.74
C GLY A 35 5.59 11.97 -22.35
N ILE A 36 4.85 11.54 -21.32
CA ILE A 36 5.38 11.40 -19.97
C ILE A 36 5.92 9.98 -19.79
N SER A 37 7.25 9.84 -19.69
CA SER A 37 7.90 8.55 -19.48
C SER A 37 9.08 8.66 -18.52
N VAL A 38 9.47 7.53 -17.92
CA VAL A 38 10.64 7.44 -17.04
C VAL A 38 11.96 7.33 -17.81
N VAL A 39 11.88 7.07 -19.13
CA VAL A 39 13.06 6.89 -20.00
C VAL A 39 12.98 7.90 -21.14
N SER A 40 14.09 8.57 -21.40
CA SER A 40 14.30 9.43 -22.56
C SER A 40 15.34 8.82 -23.48
N GLY A 41 15.08 8.82 -24.80
CA GLY A 41 15.93 8.18 -25.79
C GLY A 41 15.67 6.68 -25.93
N SER A 42 16.49 6.01 -26.74
CA SER A 42 16.37 4.59 -27.06
C SER A 42 17.74 3.92 -27.16
N GLY A 43 17.78 2.60 -27.02
CA GLY A 43 19.01 1.82 -27.11
C GLY A 43 20.04 2.17 -26.05
N THR A 44 21.31 2.16 -26.40
CA THR A 44 22.43 2.45 -25.48
C THR A 44 22.52 3.92 -25.04
N GLY A 45 21.76 4.81 -25.69
CA GLY A 45 21.65 6.23 -25.31
C GLY A 45 20.45 6.57 -24.42
N ALA A 46 19.70 5.56 -23.95
CA ALA A 46 18.58 5.80 -23.07
C ALA A 46 19.03 6.36 -21.70
N THR A 47 18.38 7.44 -21.27
CA THR A 47 18.65 8.10 -19.99
C THR A 47 17.38 8.16 -19.13
N THR A 48 17.57 8.30 -17.83
CA THR A 48 16.42 8.47 -16.90
C THR A 48 15.83 9.85 -17.05
N ASN A 49 14.52 9.89 -17.28
CA ASN A 49 13.73 11.13 -17.24
C ASN A 49 13.24 11.38 -15.81
N TRP A 50 13.92 12.24 -15.08
CA TRP A 50 13.60 12.57 -13.70
C TRP A 50 12.21 13.17 -13.53
N ILE A 51 11.81 14.09 -14.42
CA ILE A 51 10.50 14.74 -14.36
C ILE A 51 9.41 13.70 -14.60
N GLY A 52 9.57 12.85 -15.60
CA GLY A 52 8.65 11.73 -15.86
C GLY A 52 8.55 10.78 -14.68
N SER A 53 9.67 10.43 -14.05
CA SER A 53 9.72 9.59 -12.85
C SER A 53 8.96 10.22 -11.67
N LEU A 54 9.14 11.51 -11.42
CA LEU A 54 8.44 12.24 -10.36
C LEU A 54 6.92 12.28 -10.62
N ILE A 55 6.52 12.58 -11.84
CA ILE A 55 5.10 12.60 -12.22
C ILE A 55 4.47 11.23 -12.02
N LEU A 56 5.09 10.15 -12.52
CA LEU A 56 4.57 8.80 -12.36
C LEU A 56 4.54 8.35 -10.89
N THR A 57 5.54 8.72 -10.10
CA THR A 57 5.52 8.49 -8.64
C THR A 57 4.35 9.20 -7.97
N ALA A 58 4.10 10.46 -8.31
CA ALA A 58 2.98 11.23 -7.77
C ALA A 58 1.62 10.60 -8.12
N PHE A 59 1.44 10.17 -9.37
CA PHE A 59 0.23 9.44 -9.79
C PHE A 59 0.09 8.10 -9.04
N GLY A 60 1.16 7.32 -8.91
CA GLY A 60 1.16 6.06 -8.15
C GLY A 60 0.77 6.25 -6.68
N LEU A 61 1.30 7.30 -6.03
CA LEU A 61 0.93 7.68 -4.67
C LEU A 61 -0.55 8.11 -4.58
N ALA A 62 -1.02 8.92 -5.53
CA ALA A 62 -2.41 9.35 -5.57
C ALA A 62 -3.36 8.16 -5.75
N ILE A 63 -3.05 7.24 -6.67
CA ILE A 63 -3.86 6.03 -6.92
C ILE A 63 -3.89 5.14 -5.67
N SER A 64 -2.72 4.81 -5.11
CA SER A 64 -2.66 3.93 -3.93
C SER A 64 -3.28 4.59 -2.69
N GLY A 65 -3.02 5.87 -2.47
CA GLY A 65 -3.62 6.64 -1.37
C GLY A 65 -5.14 6.72 -1.48
N ALA A 66 -5.65 7.08 -2.66
CA ALA A 66 -7.09 7.13 -2.91
C ALA A 66 -7.72 5.75 -2.70
N TYR A 67 -7.11 4.69 -3.24
CA TYR A 67 -7.62 3.34 -3.11
C TYR A 67 -7.68 2.87 -1.64
N PHE A 68 -6.55 2.91 -0.93
CA PHE A 68 -6.49 2.40 0.44
C PHE A 68 -7.24 3.30 1.43
N VAL A 69 -6.99 4.61 1.39
CA VAL A 69 -7.58 5.53 2.36
C VAL A 69 -9.09 5.57 2.21
N TYR A 70 -9.60 5.68 0.97
CA TYR A 70 -11.04 5.68 0.73
C TYR A 70 -11.67 4.33 1.11
N SER A 71 -11.07 3.21 0.72
CA SER A 71 -11.62 1.88 1.01
C SER A 71 -11.70 1.62 2.51
N TRP A 72 -10.68 2.00 3.27
CA TRP A 72 -10.66 1.78 4.71
C TRP A 72 -11.59 2.72 5.48
N SER A 73 -11.60 4.02 5.15
CA SER A 73 -12.41 5.00 5.88
C SER A 73 -13.90 4.93 5.56
N ASN A 74 -14.28 4.61 4.31
CA ASN A 74 -15.67 4.63 3.87
C ASN A 74 -16.31 3.24 3.75
N GLN A 75 -15.52 2.23 3.39
CA GLN A 75 -16.03 0.88 3.13
C GLN A 75 -15.58 -0.14 4.17
N ARG A 76 -14.68 0.26 5.10
CA ARG A 76 -14.08 -0.60 6.12
C ARG A 76 -13.33 -1.82 5.56
N ALA A 77 -13.15 -1.91 4.26
CA ALA A 77 -12.45 -3.01 3.61
C ALA A 77 -12.00 -2.62 2.20
N THR A 78 -10.81 -3.05 1.81
CA THR A 78 -10.35 -3.04 0.41
C THR A 78 -11.01 -4.18 -0.38
N ILE A 79 -10.77 -4.25 -1.68
CA ILE A 79 -11.26 -5.36 -2.52
C ILE A 79 -10.68 -6.69 -2.01
N GLY A 80 -9.37 -6.76 -1.77
CA GLY A 80 -8.72 -7.96 -1.24
C GLY A 80 -9.27 -8.37 0.13
N MET A 81 -9.52 -7.41 1.01
CA MET A 81 -10.14 -7.67 2.31
C MET A 81 -11.56 -8.22 2.17
N LYS A 82 -12.38 -7.67 1.27
CA LYS A 82 -13.76 -8.13 1.03
C LYS A 82 -13.80 -9.57 0.52
N VAL A 83 -12.91 -9.94 -0.41
CA VAL A 83 -12.79 -11.30 -0.93
C VAL A 83 -12.52 -12.33 0.18
N LEU A 84 -11.76 -11.92 1.20
CA LEU A 84 -11.42 -12.81 2.33
C LEU A 84 -12.30 -12.62 3.58
N GLY A 85 -13.37 -11.83 3.47
CA GLY A 85 -14.27 -11.55 4.59
C GLY A 85 -13.58 -10.84 5.75
N LEU A 86 -12.69 -9.88 5.43
CA LEU A 86 -11.96 -9.08 6.41
C LEU A 86 -12.50 -7.66 6.46
N GLN A 87 -12.41 -7.04 7.64
CA GLN A 87 -12.75 -5.63 7.85
C GLN A 87 -11.68 -4.94 8.70
N ILE A 88 -11.46 -3.66 8.43
CA ILE A 88 -10.68 -2.79 9.31
C ILE A 88 -11.60 -2.09 10.31
N GLY A 89 -11.09 -1.90 11.51
CA GLY A 89 -11.76 -1.15 12.56
C GLY A 89 -10.79 -0.38 13.42
N ASP A 90 -11.34 0.56 14.19
CA ASP A 90 -10.60 1.27 15.24
C ASP A 90 -10.24 0.33 16.39
N ALA A 91 -9.08 0.52 16.99
CA ALA A 91 -8.64 -0.25 18.15
C ALA A 91 -9.01 0.50 19.45
N PRO A 92 -9.58 -0.18 20.47
CA PRO A 92 -9.91 -1.60 20.54
C PRO A 92 -11.34 -1.97 20.13
N GLY A 93 -12.17 -1.00 19.76
CA GLY A 93 -13.63 -1.18 19.65
C GLY A 93 -14.09 -1.80 18.31
N GLY A 94 -13.28 -1.79 17.26
CA GLY A 94 -13.66 -2.27 15.94
C GLY A 94 -14.64 -1.34 15.19
N ALA A 95 -14.84 -0.12 15.64
CA ALA A 95 -15.65 0.89 14.96
C ALA A 95 -15.04 1.33 13.62
N THR A 96 -15.75 2.17 12.88
CA THR A 96 -15.23 2.76 11.63
C THR A 96 -14.02 3.64 11.93
N ILE A 97 -12.96 3.49 11.14
CA ILE A 97 -11.76 4.31 11.29
C ILE A 97 -11.93 5.68 10.63
N THR A 98 -11.21 6.66 11.15
CA THR A 98 -11.15 8.00 10.56
C THR A 98 -10.21 8.04 9.34
N THR A 99 -10.39 9.03 8.48
CA THR A 99 -9.48 9.27 7.35
C THR A 99 -8.03 9.48 7.82
N ASN A 100 -7.82 10.14 8.96
CA ASN A 100 -6.48 10.32 9.52
C ASN A 100 -5.81 8.99 9.89
N GLN A 101 -6.55 8.08 10.54
CA GLN A 101 -6.05 6.73 10.82
C GLN A 101 -5.73 5.95 9.55
N ALA A 102 -6.58 6.06 8.53
CA ALA A 102 -6.34 5.44 7.24
C ALA A 102 -5.06 5.97 6.55
N ILE A 103 -4.84 7.28 6.57
CA ILE A 103 -3.62 7.92 6.04
C ILE A 103 -2.38 7.45 6.81
N LYS A 104 -2.41 7.49 8.15
CA LYS A 104 -1.29 7.01 8.99
C LYS A 104 -0.94 5.57 8.66
N ARG A 105 -1.95 4.70 8.55
CA ARG A 105 -1.78 3.30 8.19
C ARG A 105 -1.17 3.13 6.80
N TRP A 106 -1.65 3.86 5.81
CA TRP A 106 -1.14 3.81 4.44
C TRP A 106 0.33 4.24 4.36
N LEU A 107 0.70 5.32 5.04
CA LEU A 107 2.09 5.76 5.15
C LEU A 107 2.97 4.68 5.81
N ALA A 108 2.51 4.11 6.91
CA ALA A 108 3.23 3.09 7.66
C ALA A 108 3.34 1.75 6.92
N LEU A 109 2.40 1.41 6.04
CA LEU A 109 2.47 0.19 5.23
C LEU A 109 3.50 0.24 4.11
N GLY A 110 4.01 1.40 3.76
CA GLY A 110 5.08 1.49 2.79
C GLY A 110 4.96 2.61 1.76
N ALA A 111 3.96 3.49 1.86
CA ALA A 111 3.85 4.63 0.95
C ALA A 111 5.09 5.54 1.03
N ALA A 112 5.75 5.62 2.18
CA ALA A 112 7.02 6.32 2.34
C ALA A 112 8.13 5.77 1.42
N PHE A 113 8.18 4.45 1.19
CA PHE A 113 9.13 3.84 0.26
C PHE A 113 8.79 4.16 -1.20
N SER A 114 7.51 4.34 -1.53
CA SER A 114 7.11 4.79 -2.87
C SER A 114 7.61 6.21 -3.16
N ILE A 115 7.66 7.08 -2.15
CA ILE A 115 8.28 8.40 -2.27
C ILE A 115 9.80 8.26 -2.48
N ALA A 116 10.46 7.41 -1.71
CA ALA A 116 11.88 7.14 -1.82
C ALA A 116 12.26 6.53 -3.18
N GLN A 117 11.36 5.81 -3.84
CA GLN A 117 11.56 5.28 -5.20
C GLN A 117 11.87 6.37 -6.23
N ALA A 118 11.42 7.61 -6.02
CA ALA A 118 11.81 8.74 -6.88
C ALA A 118 13.32 9.02 -6.87
N LEU A 119 14.05 8.52 -5.87
CA LEU A 119 15.51 8.68 -5.74
C LEU A 119 16.29 7.50 -6.35
N THR A 120 15.63 6.47 -6.84
CA THR A 120 16.29 5.27 -7.41
C THR A 120 17.19 5.53 -8.61
N PRO A 121 17.01 6.57 -9.43
CA PRO A 121 17.94 6.91 -10.48
C PRO A 121 19.35 7.32 -9.99
N LEU A 122 19.52 7.66 -8.69
CA LEU A 122 20.83 7.89 -8.12
C LEU A 122 21.61 6.57 -7.98
N PRO A 123 22.89 6.50 -8.41
CA PRO A 123 23.70 5.29 -8.35
C PRO A 123 23.74 4.71 -6.93
N GLY A 124 23.40 3.42 -6.79
CA GLY A 124 23.41 2.68 -5.52
C GLY A 124 22.21 2.96 -4.60
N VAL A 125 21.50 4.07 -4.75
CA VAL A 125 20.36 4.43 -3.88
C VAL A 125 19.21 3.45 -4.04
N GLY A 126 18.90 3.01 -5.26
CA GLY A 126 17.84 2.04 -5.52
C GLY A 126 18.03 0.71 -4.77
N VAL A 127 19.27 0.23 -4.70
CA VAL A 127 19.61 -0.99 -3.96
C VAL A 127 19.37 -0.81 -2.46
N LEU A 128 19.83 0.31 -1.89
CA LEU A 128 19.64 0.62 -0.47
C LEU A 128 18.15 0.73 -0.11
N ILE A 129 17.36 1.43 -0.93
CA ILE A 129 15.91 1.55 -0.73
C ILE A 129 15.23 0.18 -0.79
N SER A 130 15.63 -0.68 -1.73
CA SER A 130 15.05 -2.02 -1.87
C SER A 130 15.31 -2.89 -0.62
N PHE A 131 16.53 -2.87 -0.09
CA PHE A 131 16.85 -3.58 1.15
C PHE A 131 16.12 -2.99 2.36
N ALA A 132 16.03 -1.68 2.46
CA ALA A 132 15.28 -1.02 3.53
C ALA A 132 13.78 -1.37 3.46
N ALA A 133 13.19 -1.38 2.27
CA ALA A 133 11.80 -1.76 2.06
C ALA A 133 11.55 -3.25 2.41
N LEU A 134 12.46 -4.15 2.02
CA LEU A 134 12.39 -5.56 2.38
C LEU A 134 12.46 -5.75 3.91
N GLY A 135 13.42 -5.12 4.56
CA GLY A 135 13.54 -5.13 6.02
C GLY A 135 12.29 -4.60 6.72
N TRP A 136 11.67 -3.54 6.17
CA TRP A 136 10.43 -2.98 6.66
C TRP A 136 9.26 -3.97 6.56
N VAL A 137 9.10 -4.65 5.43
CA VAL A 137 8.06 -5.68 5.25
C VAL A 137 8.24 -6.81 6.26
N ILE A 138 9.48 -7.32 6.42
CA ILE A 138 9.80 -8.36 7.41
C ILE A 138 9.45 -7.88 8.82
N PHE A 139 9.80 -6.66 9.18
CA PHE A 139 9.49 -6.05 10.47
C PHE A 139 7.98 -5.97 10.71
N LEU A 140 7.19 -5.53 9.71
CA LEU A 140 5.74 -5.45 9.82
C LEU A 140 5.11 -6.83 10.00
N LEU A 141 5.55 -7.83 9.25
CA LEU A 141 5.07 -9.20 9.37
C LEU A 141 5.43 -9.81 10.73
N TYR A 142 6.66 -9.62 11.18
CA TYR A 142 7.14 -10.10 12.48
C TYR A 142 6.32 -9.51 13.63
N THR A 143 6.12 -8.19 13.64
CA THR A 143 5.32 -7.51 14.68
C THR A 143 3.87 -7.97 14.67
N THR A 144 3.28 -8.19 13.47
CA THR A 144 1.92 -8.71 13.33
C THR A 144 1.81 -10.15 13.88
N TRP A 145 2.79 -10.99 13.59
CA TRP A 145 2.77 -12.38 14.04
C TRP A 145 2.90 -12.50 15.56
N LYS A 146 3.81 -11.76 16.15
CA LYS A 146 4.07 -11.76 17.60
C LYS A 146 2.92 -11.19 18.44
N SER A 147 2.12 -10.32 17.87
CA SER A 147 1.03 -9.65 18.59
C SER A 147 -0.13 -10.62 18.90
N PRO A 148 -0.62 -10.67 20.15
CA PRO A 148 -1.82 -11.46 20.51
C PRO A 148 -3.08 -11.01 19.73
N THR A 149 -3.21 -9.71 19.46
CA THR A 149 -4.30 -9.10 18.71
C THR A 149 -4.05 -9.09 17.20
N LYS A 150 -2.94 -9.70 16.74
CA LYS A 150 -2.51 -9.68 15.34
C LYS A 150 -2.35 -8.27 14.75
N GLN A 151 -2.10 -7.28 15.61
CA GLN A 151 -1.79 -5.92 15.19
C GLN A 151 -0.29 -5.79 14.93
N GLY A 152 0.08 -5.47 13.70
CA GLY A 152 1.45 -5.10 13.37
C GLY A 152 1.76 -3.67 13.83
N TRP A 153 3.03 -3.26 13.74
CA TRP A 153 3.44 -1.91 14.11
C TRP A 153 2.61 -0.82 13.38
N HIS A 154 2.32 -1.03 12.10
CA HIS A 154 1.49 -0.12 11.31
C HIS A 154 0.03 -0.03 11.81
N ASP A 155 -0.49 -1.13 12.37
CA ASP A 155 -1.82 -1.15 12.98
C ASP A 155 -1.83 -0.34 14.28
N VAL A 156 -0.83 -0.56 15.13
CA VAL A 156 -0.69 0.15 16.42
C VAL A 156 -0.46 1.64 16.19
N PHE A 157 0.45 2.00 15.27
CA PHE A 157 0.74 3.39 14.92
C PHE A 157 -0.51 4.16 14.43
N ALA A 158 -1.38 3.48 13.68
CA ALA A 158 -2.62 4.06 13.16
C ALA A 158 -3.83 3.88 14.11
N ASN A 159 -3.65 3.20 15.23
CA ASN A 159 -4.74 2.82 16.15
C ASN A 159 -5.85 2.05 15.42
N THR A 160 -5.48 1.01 14.67
CA THR A 160 -6.40 0.20 13.86
C THR A 160 -6.23 -1.29 14.13
N MET A 161 -7.20 -2.08 13.73
CA MET A 161 -7.14 -3.54 13.75
C MET A 161 -7.81 -4.13 12.52
N ILE A 162 -7.44 -5.36 12.15
CA ILE A 162 -8.16 -6.13 11.12
C ILE A 162 -8.84 -7.31 11.78
N VAL A 163 -10.14 -7.42 11.54
CA VAL A 163 -11.01 -8.47 12.09
C VAL A 163 -11.71 -9.22 10.97
N LYS A 164 -12.17 -10.44 11.26
CA LYS A 164 -13.09 -11.15 10.35
C LYS A 164 -14.43 -10.43 10.37
N ALA A 165 -14.99 -10.16 9.18
CA ALA A 165 -16.32 -9.57 9.08
C ALA A 165 -17.32 -10.49 9.77
N THR A 166 -18.10 -9.96 10.67
CA THR A 166 -19.25 -10.68 11.23
C THR A 166 -20.27 -10.79 10.10
N LYS A 167 -20.61 -12.00 9.65
CA LYS A 167 -21.81 -12.18 8.82
C LYS A 167 -22.96 -11.60 9.64
N ALA A 168 -23.61 -10.54 9.14
CA ALA A 168 -24.89 -10.15 9.69
C ALA A 168 -25.77 -11.41 9.67
N ALA A 169 -26.28 -11.79 10.82
CA ALA A 169 -27.28 -12.84 10.87
C ALA A 169 -28.45 -12.40 9.97
N ALA A 170 -28.67 -13.15 8.89
CA ALA A 170 -29.78 -12.95 7.97
C ALA A 170 -31.09 -13.24 8.67
#